data_a7614f61c54c0a2502af55597fb10f77
#
_entry.id   a7614f61c54c0a2502af55597fb10f77
#
_cell.length_a   1.000
_cell.length_b   1.000
_cell.length_c   1.000
_cell.angle_alpha   90.00
_cell.angle_beta   90.00
_cell.angle_gamma   90.00
#
_symmetry.space_group_name_H-M   'P 1'
#
loop_
_entity.id
_entity.type
_entity.pdbx_description
1 polymer ?
#
loop_
_entity_poly.entity_id
_entity_poly.type
_entity_poly.pdbx_seq_one_letter_code
_entity_poly.pdbx_strand_id
1 'polypeptide(L)'
;VWAAFYSARRLVAPIKDLAQGTKAVAAGQYHKKLPVERQDDLGMLVVSFNQMTERLSLARDKAKLSQHLIDSQRFYLHTILENLSSGVISLDQFFVIKTANATASQILNTDINQFVGRDIAQLSLENENLKSFCDQVIPMIQSDEKQWQTEIKLFSGDRGKMLICRGATLPTD
;
A
#
# COMPACT_ATOMS: atom_id res chain seq x y z
N VAL A 1 19.49 39.19 -48.11
CA VAL A 1 18.34 39.25 -47.15
C VAL A 1 17.51 37.95 -47.17
N TRP A 2 17.25 37.34 -48.33
CA TRP A 2 16.46 36.10 -48.45
C TRP A 2 17.13 34.87 -47.83
N ALA A 3 18.46 34.73 -47.97
CA ALA A 3 19.19 33.57 -47.42
C ALA A 3 19.22 33.57 -45.89
N ALA A 4 19.34 34.75 -45.26
CA ALA A 4 19.31 34.90 -43.81
C ALA A 4 17.92 34.56 -43.23
N PHE A 5 16.84 34.90 -43.91
CA PHE A 5 15.48 34.60 -43.50
C PHE A 5 15.16 33.12 -43.63
N TYR A 6 15.67 32.45 -44.68
CA TYR A 6 15.52 31.03 -44.88
C TYR A 6 16.29 30.18 -43.84
N SER A 7 17.52 30.63 -43.50
CA SER A 7 18.33 29.98 -42.44
C SER A 7 17.70 30.11 -41.05
N ALA A 8 17.13 31.30 -40.74
CA ALA A 8 16.50 31.56 -39.47
C ALA A 8 15.25 30.65 -39.26
N ARG A 9 14.42 30.50 -40.27
CA ARG A 9 13.26 29.60 -40.22
C ARG A 9 13.64 28.14 -40.01
N ARG A 10 14.74 27.69 -40.60
CA ARG A 10 15.26 26.33 -40.44
C ARG A 10 15.69 26.00 -39.04
N LEU A 11 16.15 26.96 -38.23
CA LEU A 11 16.56 26.77 -36.87
C LEU A 11 15.43 26.95 -35.85
N VAL A 12 14.49 27.85 -36.11
CA VAL A 12 13.42 28.21 -35.18
C VAL A 12 12.33 27.11 -35.07
N ALA A 13 11.99 26.46 -36.18
CA ALA A 13 10.93 25.45 -36.20
C ALA A 13 11.24 24.23 -35.26
N PRO A 14 12.39 23.57 -35.34
CA PRO A 14 12.72 22.45 -34.46
C PRO A 14 12.77 22.82 -32.97
N ILE A 15 13.27 24.03 -32.65
CA ILE A 15 13.32 24.53 -31.27
C ILE A 15 11.89 24.73 -30.73
N LYS A 16 10.98 25.24 -31.54
CA LYS A 16 9.58 25.41 -31.16
C LYS A 16 8.89 24.04 -30.93
N ASP A 17 9.18 23.06 -31.79
CA ASP A 17 8.63 21.72 -31.66
C ASP A 17 9.15 21.03 -30.39
N LEU A 18 10.44 21.16 -30.07
CA LEU A 18 11.03 20.69 -28.81
C LEU A 18 10.39 21.36 -27.61
N ALA A 19 10.18 22.69 -27.67
CA ALA A 19 9.54 23.41 -26.57
C ALA A 19 8.08 22.96 -26.36
N GLN A 20 7.34 22.71 -27.46
CA GLN A 20 5.99 22.17 -27.37
C GLN A 20 5.98 20.72 -26.89
N GLY A 21 6.92 19.89 -27.36
CA GLY A 21 7.11 18.53 -26.89
C GLY A 21 7.39 18.49 -25.40
N THR A 22 8.28 19.33 -24.91
CA THR A 22 8.61 19.44 -23.47
C THR A 22 7.39 19.84 -22.63
N LYS A 23 6.56 20.78 -23.12
CA LYS A 23 5.30 21.13 -22.46
C LYS A 23 4.32 19.96 -22.43
N ALA A 24 4.23 19.20 -23.51
CA ALA A 24 3.38 18.01 -23.57
C ALA A 24 3.85 16.94 -22.59
N VAL A 25 5.16 16.71 -22.50
CA VAL A 25 5.77 15.80 -21.50
C VAL A 25 5.49 16.27 -20.08
N ALA A 26 5.63 17.55 -19.78
CA ALA A 26 5.30 18.13 -18.47
C ALA A 26 3.81 17.96 -18.12
N ALA A 27 2.93 17.94 -19.12
CA ALA A 27 1.50 17.63 -18.98
C ALA A 27 1.18 16.12 -18.94
N GLY A 28 2.20 15.26 -18.93
CA GLY A 28 2.04 13.80 -18.85
C GLY A 28 1.76 13.10 -20.17
N GLN A 29 1.89 13.78 -21.31
CA GLN A 29 1.68 13.23 -22.65
C GLN A 29 3.00 12.68 -23.23
N TYR A 30 3.42 11.51 -22.81
CA TYR A 30 4.73 10.92 -23.19
C TYR A 30 4.71 10.25 -24.58
N HIS A 31 3.53 9.98 -25.16
CA HIS A 31 3.41 9.27 -26.44
C HIS A 31 3.63 10.16 -27.68
N LYS A 32 3.70 11.48 -27.47
CA LYS A 32 3.89 12.42 -28.58
C LYS A 32 5.34 12.38 -29.05
N LYS A 33 5.59 11.80 -30.23
CA LYS A 33 6.90 11.82 -30.89
C LYS A 33 7.04 13.08 -31.76
N LEU A 34 8.22 13.68 -31.74
CA LEU A 34 8.57 14.80 -32.62
C LEU A 34 9.12 14.26 -33.94
N PRO A 35 8.81 14.90 -35.07
CA PRO A 35 9.30 14.47 -36.40
C PRO A 35 10.82 14.70 -36.48
N VAL A 36 11.53 13.67 -37.01
CA VAL A 36 12.98 13.75 -37.26
C VAL A 36 13.20 14.07 -38.71
N GLU A 37 13.28 15.38 -39.04
CA GLU A 37 13.38 15.85 -40.46
C GLU A 37 14.83 16.15 -40.86
N ARG A 38 15.80 16.04 -39.92
CA ARG A 38 17.19 16.49 -40.14
C ARG A 38 18.19 15.46 -39.69
N GLN A 39 19.38 15.48 -40.34
CA GLN A 39 20.54 14.64 -40.00
C GLN A 39 21.69 15.47 -39.41
N ASP A 40 21.40 16.53 -38.68
CA ASP A 40 22.36 17.40 -37.99
C ASP A 40 22.18 17.29 -36.47
N ASP A 41 22.93 18.11 -35.72
CA ASP A 41 22.90 18.12 -34.25
C ASP A 41 21.49 18.36 -33.68
N LEU A 42 20.65 19.15 -34.37
CA LEU A 42 19.25 19.35 -33.98
C LEU A 42 18.40 18.10 -34.22
N GLY A 43 18.65 17.38 -35.31
CA GLY A 43 18.02 16.08 -35.56
C GLY A 43 18.38 15.06 -34.50
N MET A 44 19.66 15.01 -34.07
CA MET A 44 20.12 14.15 -32.98
C MET A 44 19.45 14.49 -31.64
N LEU A 45 19.23 15.79 -31.39
CA LEU A 45 18.52 16.25 -30.19
C LEU A 45 17.06 15.78 -30.19
N VAL A 46 16.36 15.84 -31.33
CA VAL A 46 15.00 15.33 -31.49
C VAL A 46 14.93 13.82 -31.27
N VAL A 47 15.89 13.06 -31.81
CA VAL A 47 15.99 11.60 -31.58
C VAL A 47 16.18 11.32 -30.09
N SER A 48 17.10 12.02 -29.45
CA SER A 48 17.36 11.86 -27.99
C SER A 48 16.14 12.20 -27.15
N PHE A 49 15.42 13.27 -27.53
CA PHE A 49 14.16 13.65 -26.88
C PHE A 49 13.10 12.52 -27.02
N ASN A 50 12.91 11.98 -28.23
CA ASN A 50 11.97 10.90 -28.48
C ASN A 50 12.32 9.61 -27.69
N GLN A 51 13.63 9.28 -27.61
CA GLN A 51 14.09 8.16 -26.78
C GLN A 51 13.84 8.38 -25.29
N MET A 52 14.08 9.59 -24.80
CA MET A 52 13.82 9.97 -23.41
C MET A 52 12.32 9.84 -23.09
N THR A 53 11.45 10.40 -23.94
CA THR A 53 10.00 10.35 -23.72
C THR A 53 9.46 8.91 -23.77
N GLU A 54 10.00 8.06 -24.64
CA GLU A 54 9.66 6.64 -24.70
C GLU A 54 10.07 5.91 -23.42
N ARG A 55 11.28 6.14 -22.92
CA ARG A 55 11.74 5.56 -21.64
C ARG A 55 10.89 6.03 -20.46
N LEU A 56 10.50 7.30 -20.44
CA LEU A 56 9.60 7.86 -19.42
C LEU A 56 8.21 7.20 -19.47
N SER A 57 7.66 7.00 -20.68
CA SER A 57 6.39 6.29 -20.85
C SER A 57 6.47 4.88 -20.29
N LEU A 58 7.48 4.11 -20.69
CA LEU A 58 7.69 2.73 -20.22
C LEU A 58 7.87 2.66 -18.70
N ALA A 59 8.67 3.56 -18.14
CA ALA A 59 8.89 3.61 -16.68
C ALA A 59 7.59 3.91 -15.92
N ARG A 60 6.78 4.85 -16.42
CA ARG A 60 5.47 5.18 -15.84
C ARG A 60 4.50 4.00 -15.91
N ASP A 61 4.43 3.35 -17.06
CA ASP A 61 3.51 2.22 -17.26
C ASP A 61 3.91 1.04 -16.37
N LYS A 62 5.22 0.80 -16.20
CA LYS A 62 5.75 -0.19 -15.26
C LYS A 62 5.42 0.17 -13.81
N ALA A 63 5.56 1.44 -13.44
CA ALA A 63 5.21 1.90 -12.09
C ALA A 63 3.72 1.73 -11.80
N LYS A 64 2.83 2.07 -12.75
CA LYS A 64 1.39 1.85 -12.64
C LYS A 64 1.05 0.37 -12.48
N LEU A 65 1.66 -0.49 -13.31
CA LEU A 65 1.42 -1.93 -13.21
C LEU A 65 1.86 -2.47 -11.84
N SER A 66 3.03 -2.04 -11.36
CA SER A 66 3.53 -2.42 -10.03
C SER A 66 2.57 -1.97 -8.91
N GLN A 67 2.06 -0.73 -9.00
CA GLN A 67 1.08 -0.23 -8.04
C GLN A 67 -0.21 -1.06 -8.05
N HIS A 68 -0.75 -1.37 -9.23
CA HIS A 68 -1.95 -2.21 -9.34
C HIS A 68 -1.73 -3.61 -8.76
N LEU A 69 -0.55 -4.21 -8.94
CA LEU A 69 -0.23 -5.51 -8.35
C LEU A 69 -0.21 -5.45 -6.83
N ILE A 70 0.41 -4.41 -6.26
CA ILE A 70 0.46 -4.20 -4.81
C ILE A 70 -0.97 -4.02 -4.25
N ASP A 71 -1.78 -3.20 -4.89
CA ASP A 71 -3.16 -2.93 -4.45
C ASP A 71 -4.01 -4.20 -4.54
N SER A 72 -3.85 -4.98 -5.62
CA SER A 72 -4.52 -6.27 -5.80
C SER A 72 -4.12 -7.28 -4.72
N GLN A 73 -2.82 -7.38 -4.40
CA GLN A 73 -2.35 -8.27 -3.34
C GLN A 73 -2.88 -7.85 -1.96
N ARG A 74 -2.88 -6.55 -1.66
CA ARG A 74 -3.46 -6.02 -0.41
C ARG A 74 -4.95 -6.35 -0.30
N PHE A 75 -5.70 -6.12 -1.37
CA PHE A 75 -7.13 -6.46 -1.42
C PHE A 75 -7.37 -7.95 -1.22
N TYR A 76 -6.58 -8.80 -1.88
CA TYR A 76 -6.67 -10.25 -1.74
C TYR A 76 -6.42 -10.71 -0.30
N LEU A 77 -5.32 -10.22 0.33
CA LEU A 77 -5.02 -10.54 1.72
C LEU A 77 -6.12 -10.05 2.68
N HIS A 78 -6.63 -8.84 2.47
CA HIS A 78 -7.73 -8.31 3.27
C HIS A 78 -8.98 -9.18 3.15
N THR A 79 -9.35 -9.58 1.92
CA THR A 79 -10.49 -10.45 1.66
C THR A 79 -10.33 -11.81 2.35
N ILE A 80 -9.13 -12.39 2.34
CA ILE A 80 -8.86 -13.65 3.07
C ILE A 80 -9.08 -13.43 4.56
N LEU A 81 -8.47 -12.39 5.14
CA LEU A 81 -8.59 -12.11 6.58
C LEU A 81 -10.04 -11.89 7.01
N GLU A 82 -10.84 -11.20 6.22
CA GLU A 82 -12.26 -10.95 6.50
C GLU A 82 -13.12 -12.22 6.40
N ASN A 83 -12.75 -13.17 5.56
CA ASN A 83 -13.48 -14.42 5.38
C ASN A 83 -12.95 -15.59 6.24
N LEU A 84 -11.95 -15.36 7.09
CA LEU A 84 -11.54 -16.37 8.06
C LEU A 84 -12.62 -16.57 9.12
N SER A 85 -12.92 -17.83 9.42
CA SER A 85 -13.80 -18.20 10.53
C SER A 85 -13.17 -17.96 11.92
N SER A 86 -11.90 -17.59 11.96
CA SER A 86 -11.14 -17.27 13.17
C SER A 86 -10.96 -15.78 13.31
N GLY A 87 -11.14 -15.24 14.51
CA GLY A 87 -10.79 -13.87 14.84
C GLY A 87 -9.27 -13.68 14.77
N VAL A 88 -8.82 -12.65 14.06
CA VAL A 88 -7.39 -12.30 13.94
C VAL A 88 -7.19 -10.87 14.44
N ILE A 89 -6.23 -10.70 15.34
CA ILE A 89 -5.78 -9.40 15.84
C ILE A 89 -4.26 -9.37 15.67
N SER A 90 -3.73 -8.35 15.03
CA SER A 90 -2.28 -8.13 14.94
C SER A 90 -1.86 -6.96 15.83
N LEU A 91 -0.71 -7.12 16.46
CA LEU A 91 -0.12 -6.13 17.37
C LEU A 91 1.28 -5.74 16.87
N ASP A 92 1.73 -4.54 17.23
CA ASP A 92 3.14 -4.19 17.08
C ASP A 92 3.96 -4.57 18.32
N GLN A 93 5.25 -4.24 18.30
CA GLN A 93 6.19 -4.52 19.40
C GLN A 93 5.84 -3.82 20.74
N PHE A 94 4.95 -2.84 20.69
CA PHE A 94 4.47 -2.10 21.87
C PHE A 94 3.06 -2.55 22.29
N PHE A 95 2.59 -3.69 21.75
CA PHE A 95 1.25 -4.25 22.00
C PHE A 95 0.09 -3.37 21.53
N VAL A 96 0.38 -2.43 20.60
CA VAL A 96 -0.64 -1.60 19.97
C VAL A 96 -1.33 -2.37 18.86
N ILE A 97 -2.66 -2.37 18.86
CA ILE A 97 -3.48 -3.04 17.84
C ILE A 97 -3.25 -2.37 16.50
N LYS A 98 -2.79 -3.12 15.51
CA LYS A 98 -2.60 -2.66 14.13
C LYS A 98 -3.77 -3.00 13.23
N THR A 99 -4.25 -4.23 13.32
CA THR A 99 -5.42 -4.68 12.54
C THR A 99 -6.24 -5.67 13.34
N ALA A 100 -7.53 -5.72 13.06
CA ALA A 100 -8.42 -6.78 13.51
C ALA A 100 -9.40 -7.09 12.36
N ASN A 101 -9.76 -8.37 12.19
CA ASN A 101 -10.79 -8.73 11.22
C ASN A 101 -12.19 -8.67 11.86
N ALA A 102 -13.23 -8.67 11.01
CA ALA A 102 -14.62 -8.60 11.46
C ALA A 102 -14.98 -9.77 12.38
N THR A 103 -14.43 -10.95 12.13
CA THR A 103 -14.66 -12.14 12.96
C THR A 103 -14.13 -11.97 14.39
N ALA A 104 -13.00 -11.27 14.59
CA ALA A 104 -12.51 -10.95 15.94
C ALA A 104 -13.53 -10.10 16.71
N SER A 105 -14.07 -9.08 16.06
CA SER A 105 -15.12 -8.22 16.64
C SER A 105 -16.40 -9.00 16.97
N GLN A 106 -16.80 -9.93 16.12
CA GLN A 106 -17.97 -10.78 16.37
C GLN A 106 -17.74 -11.76 17.52
N ILE A 107 -16.57 -12.40 17.58
CA ILE A 107 -16.23 -13.36 18.64
C ILE A 107 -16.19 -12.67 20.01
N LEU A 108 -15.53 -11.51 20.07
CA LEU A 108 -15.38 -10.72 21.29
C LEU A 108 -16.59 -9.84 21.61
N ASN A 109 -17.59 -9.82 20.70
CA ASN A 109 -18.81 -9.03 20.82
C ASN A 109 -18.55 -7.52 21.08
N THR A 110 -17.51 -7.01 20.43
CA THR A 110 -17.08 -5.60 20.55
C THR A 110 -16.38 -5.21 19.27
N ASP A 111 -16.64 -3.98 18.79
CA ASP A 111 -15.96 -3.48 17.59
C ASP A 111 -14.48 -3.16 17.88
N ILE A 112 -13.63 -4.13 17.63
CA ILE A 112 -12.18 -4.04 17.89
C ILE A 112 -11.52 -2.97 17.00
N ASN A 113 -12.12 -2.59 15.86
CA ASN A 113 -11.55 -1.58 14.97
C ASN A 113 -11.46 -0.19 15.63
N GLN A 114 -12.29 0.10 16.62
CA GLN A 114 -12.22 1.34 17.39
C GLN A 114 -10.97 1.43 18.27
N PHE A 115 -10.30 0.31 18.51
CA PHE A 115 -9.08 0.21 19.30
C PHE A 115 -7.81 0.11 18.44
N VAL A 116 -7.93 0.15 17.12
CA VAL A 116 -6.76 0.25 16.23
C VAL A 116 -5.96 1.50 16.54
N GLY A 117 -4.66 1.34 16.74
CA GLY A 117 -3.76 2.41 17.20
C GLY A 117 -3.70 2.58 18.72
N ARG A 118 -4.37 1.71 19.51
CA ARG A 118 -4.36 1.73 20.97
C ARG A 118 -3.77 0.45 21.52
N ASP A 119 -3.28 0.51 22.77
CA ASP A 119 -2.78 -0.65 23.49
C ASP A 119 -3.90 -1.69 23.70
N ILE A 120 -3.61 -2.97 23.48
CA ILE A 120 -4.58 -4.07 23.66
C ILE A 120 -5.17 -4.11 25.08
N ALA A 121 -4.42 -3.66 26.08
CA ALA A 121 -4.88 -3.59 27.46
C ALA A 121 -6.11 -2.67 27.62
N GLN A 122 -6.32 -1.70 26.74
CA GLN A 122 -7.49 -0.83 26.80
C GLN A 122 -8.81 -1.57 26.53
N LEU A 123 -8.77 -2.72 25.85
CA LEU A 123 -9.96 -3.58 25.69
C LEU A 123 -10.52 -4.03 27.05
N SER A 124 -9.68 -4.17 28.06
CA SER A 124 -10.10 -4.59 29.41
C SER A 124 -11.07 -3.61 30.09
N LEU A 125 -11.10 -2.36 29.61
CA LEU A 125 -11.96 -1.31 30.18
C LEU A 125 -13.40 -1.35 29.68
N GLU A 126 -13.67 -2.07 28.58
CA GLU A 126 -15.00 -2.07 27.96
C GLU A 126 -16.01 -2.96 28.69
N ASN A 127 -15.61 -4.18 29.04
CA ASN A 127 -16.47 -5.10 29.76
C ASN A 127 -15.67 -6.23 30.44
N GLU A 128 -16.32 -6.96 31.36
CA GLU A 128 -15.70 -8.04 32.12
C GLU A 128 -15.16 -9.19 31.26
N ASN A 129 -15.80 -9.49 30.14
CA ASN A 129 -15.34 -10.53 29.22
C ASN A 129 -14.03 -10.15 28.55
N LEU A 130 -13.91 -8.90 28.08
CA LEU A 130 -12.68 -8.39 27.50
C LEU A 130 -11.59 -8.24 28.54
N LYS A 131 -11.93 -7.92 29.78
CA LYS A 131 -10.99 -7.94 30.88
C LYS A 131 -10.45 -9.36 31.11
N SER A 132 -11.33 -10.36 31.22
CA SER A 132 -10.92 -11.75 31.37
C SER A 132 -10.08 -12.25 30.17
N PHE A 133 -10.39 -11.80 28.95
CA PHE A 133 -9.60 -12.07 27.76
C PHE A 133 -8.21 -11.46 27.88
N CYS A 134 -8.11 -10.18 28.20
CA CYS A 134 -6.83 -9.47 28.34
C CYS A 134 -5.98 -10.06 29.46
N ASP A 135 -6.57 -10.37 30.61
CA ASP A 135 -5.86 -10.93 31.78
C ASP A 135 -5.20 -12.27 31.45
N GLN A 136 -5.74 -13.05 30.52
CA GLN A 136 -5.20 -14.34 30.12
C GLN A 136 -4.26 -14.24 28.89
N VAL A 137 -4.53 -13.32 27.95
CA VAL A 137 -3.78 -13.21 26.70
C VAL A 137 -2.55 -12.34 26.84
N ILE A 138 -2.61 -11.23 27.60
CA ILE A 138 -1.48 -10.30 27.72
C ILE A 138 -0.23 -10.97 28.30
N PRO A 139 -0.30 -11.80 29.37
CA PRO A 139 0.87 -12.51 29.87
C PRO A 139 1.49 -13.46 28.84
N MET A 140 0.66 -14.07 27.97
CA MET A 140 1.14 -14.96 26.92
C MET A 140 1.85 -14.18 25.80
N ILE A 141 1.31 -13.02 25.42
CA ILE A 141 1.93 -12.13 24.42
C ILE A 141 3.28 -11.57 24.93
N GLN A 142 3.40 -11.31 26.23
CA GLN A 142 4.60 -10.78 26.85
C GLN A 142 5.64 -11.85 27.19
N SER A 143 5.30 -13.13 27.02
CA SER A 143 6.26 -14.23 27.21
C SER A 143 7.25 -14.27 26.04
N ASP A 144 8.45 -14.81 26.28
CA ASP A 144 9.47 -15.03 25.24
C ASP A 144 9.14 -16.18 24.27
N GLU A 145 7.94 -16.77 24.39
CA GLU A 145 7.52 -17.88 23.54
C GLU A 145 7.15 -17.36 22.16
N LYS A 146 7.82 -17.88 21.13
CA LYS A 146 7.54 -17.52 19.72
C LYS A 146 6.14 -17.92 19.26
N GLN A 147 5.58 -18.96 19.87
CA GLN A 147 4.23 -19.45 19.60
C GLN A 147 3.61 -19.94 20.89
N TRP A 148 2.37 -19.55 21.13
CA TRP A 148 1.61 -19.97 22.31
C TRP A 148 0.17 -20.30 21.96
N GLN A 149 -0.47 -21.11 22.78
CA GLN A 149 -1.89 -21.44 22.69
C GLN A 149 -2.48 -21.48 24.08
N THR A 150 -3.66 -20.90 24.24
CA THR A 150 -4.41 -20.93 25.51
C THR A 150 -5.90 -21.07 25.25
N GLU A 151 -6.62 -21.61 26.23
CA GLU A 151 -8.08 -21.73 26.20
C GLU A 151 -8.68 -20.69 27.14
N ILE A 152 -9.61 -19.87 26.62
CA ILE A 152 -10.25 -18.79 27.37
C ILE A 152 -11.75 -19.04 27.41
N LYS A 153 -12.33 -18.91 28.61
CA LYS A 153 -13.78 -18.91 28.78
C LYS A 153 -14.31 -17.50 28.75
N LEU A 154 -15.13 -17.19 27.76
CA LEU A 154 -15.90 -15.95 27.72
C LEU A 154 -17.34 -16.25 28.12
N PHE A 155 -17.90 -15.38 28.95
CA PHE A 155 -19.29 -15.49 29.40
C PHE A 155 -20.16 -14.60 28.51
N SER A 156 -21.08 -15.16 27.76
CA SER A 156 -22.09 -14.43 26.98
C SER A 156 -23.48 -14.78 27.53
N GLY A 157 -23.97 -13.98 28.46
CA GLY A 157 -25.20 -14.29 29.22
C GLY A 157 -25.01 -15.57 30.03
N ASP A 158 -26.00 -16.47 29.99
CA ASP A 158 -26.04 -17.72 30.76
C ASP A 158 -25.20 -18.86 30.11
N ARG A 159 -24.54 -18.60 28.96
CA ARG A 159 -23.74 -19.62 28.21
C ARG A 159 -22.29 -19.15 28.11
N GLY A 160 -21.38 -19.93 28.71
CA GLY A 160 -19.94 -19.77 28.48
C GLY A 160 -19.53 -20.26 27.08
N LYS A 161 -18.79 -19.45 26.33
CA LYS A 161 -18.10 -19.85 25.11
C LYS A 161 -16.65 -20.15 25.44
N MET A 162 -16.14 -21.30 24.96
CA MET A 162 -14.72 -21.62 25.02
C MET A 162 -14.05 -21.09 23.76
N LEU A 163 -13.01 -20.28 23.90
CA LEU A 163 -12.17 -19.81 22.81
C LEU A 163 -10.80 -20.44 22.91
N ILE A 164 -10.27 -20.88 21.79
CA ILE A 164 -8.87 -21.28 21.66
C ILE A 164 -8.13 -20.10 21.04
N CYS A 165 -7.24 -19.48 21.81
CA CYS A 165 -6.39 -18.38 21.36
C CYS A 165 -5.01 -18.92 21.02
N ARG A 166 -4.48 -18.49 19.88
CA ARG A 166 -3.13 -18.80 19.42
C ARG A 166 -2.42 -17.52 19.07
N GLY A 167 -1.19 -17.39 19.49
CA GLY A 167 -0.35 -16.26 19.12
C GLY A 167 0.95 -16.74 18.50
N ALA A 168 1.51 -15.90 17.63
CA ALA A 168 2.82 -16.10 17.04
C ALA A 168 3.52 -14.76 16.87
N THR A 169 4.82 -14.71 17.22
CA THR A 169 5.68 -13.55 16.95
C THR A 169 6.21 -13.65 15.53
N LEU A 170 5.91 -12.64 14.72
CA LEU A 170 6.43 -12.53 13.37
C LEU A 170 7.81 -11.86 13.40
N PRO A 171 8.78 -12.28 12.55
CA PRO A 171 10.04 -11.57 12.42
C PRO A 171 9.76 -10.16 11.92
N THR A 172 10.31 -9.18 12.60
CA THR A 172 10.37 -7.79 12.11
C THR A 172 11.58 -7.67 11.20
N ASP A 173 11.34 -7.29 9.94
CA ASP A 173 12.40 -6.89 9.00
C ASP A 173 13.10 -5.60 9.45
#